data_0d668e9358a1816e5e52376ef8f6314b
#
_entry.id   0d668e9358a1816e5e52376ef8f6314b
#
_cell.length_a   1.000
_cell.length_b   1.000
_cell.length_c   1.000
_cell.angle_alpha   90.00
_cell.angle_beta   90.00
_cell.angle_gamma   90.00
#
_symmetry.space_group_name_H-M   'P 1'
#
loop_
_entity.id
_entity.type
_entity.pdbx_description
1 polymer ?
#
loop_
_entity_poly.entity_id
_entity_poly.type
_entity_poly.pdbx_seq_one_letter_code
_entity_poly.pdbx_strand_id
1 'polypeptide(L)'
;MHTELRHLLARAEDDASIRVVIITADVDGRAFCPGADAQALEGHADRGGYDAGTPPDLAMPGYGTADEFDADFAYLWGMETITIAAVNGAAAGVGLALACWCDLRVAVSGAVWTTAHGRLNLPAEYGLSWILPRIIGHGRAADLLLTSRRFTSDEAFSLGLVNRLTDADSAAAALELARTLVGPISPHALRATKRQLTTDATHDDPSRSVRDAQRRLDQMMTEPDYREATAAFLEKRAPVWNKHSPS
;
A
#
# COMPACT_ATOMS: atom_id res chain seq x y z
N MET A 1 -5.45 8.03 14.89
CA MET A 1 -4.60 7.32 13.91
C MET A 1 -5.17 7.41 12.49
N HIS A 2 -6.37 6.88 12.19
CA HIS A 2 -6.92 6.89 10.82
C HIS A 2 -6.96 8.31 10.21
N THR A 3 -7.54 9.27 10.91
CA THR A 3 -7.63 10.67 10.49
C THR A 3 -6.27 11.31 10.21
N GLU A 4 -5.32 11.15 11.12
CA GLU A 4 -3.98 11.72 10.98
C GLU A 4 -3.22 11.07 9.83
N LEU A 5 -3.32 9.73 9.69
CA LEU A 5 -2.70 9.00 8.58
C LEU A 5 -3.24 9.50 7.23
N ARG A 6 -4.56 9.63 7.09
CA ARG A 6 -5.19 10.17 5.88
C ARG A 6 -4.71 11.59 5.58
N HIS A 7 -4.67 12.45 6.59
CA HIS A 7 -4.18 13.83 6.43
C HIS A 7 -2.73 13.89 5.97
N LEU A 8 -1.85 13.08 6.57
CA LEU A 8 -0.44 13.02 6.20
C LEU A 8 -0.23 12.48 4.78
N LEU A 9 -0.99 11.45 4.42
CA LEU A 9 -0.94 10.85 3.07
C LEU A 9 -1.47 11.82 2.01
N ALA A 10 -2.53 12.55 2.33
CA ALA A 10 -3.07 13.59 1.49
C ALA A 10 -2.04 14.69 1.20
N ARG A 11 -1.35 15.17 2.23
CA ARG A 11 -0.28 16.15 2.07
C ARG A 11 0.90 15.60 1.25
N ALA A 12 1.20 14.30 1.39
CA ALA A 12 2.24 13.66 0.60
C ALA A 12 1.84 13.53 -0.87
N GLU A 13 0.56 13.28 -1.15
CA GLU A 13 0.02 13.21 -2.51
C GLU A 13 0.02 14.56 -3.22
N ASP A 14 -0.26 15.66 -2.49
CA ASP A 14 -0.23 17.03 -3.03
C ASP A 14 1.20 17.54 -3.33
N ASP A 15 2.21 16.93 -2.72
CA ASP A 15 3.61 17.32 -2.93
C ASP A 15 4.25 16.52 -4.07
N ALA A 16 4.32 17.09 -5.25
CA ALA A 16 4.94 16.47 -6.43
C ALA A 16 6.41 16.04 -6.24
N SER A 17 7.10 16.52 -5.19
CA SER A 17 8.46 16.10 -4.86
C SER A 17 8.49 14.74 -4.14
N ILE A 18 7.38 14.32 -3.53
CA ILE A 18 7.23 13.04 -2.84
C ILE A 18 6.78 11.99 -3.86
N ARG A 19 7.57 10.95 -4.03
CA ARG A 19 7.30 9.85 -4.96
C ARG A 19 7.00 8.53 -4.26
N VAL A 20 7.49 8.40 -3.03
CA VAL A 20 7.31 7.21 -2.21
C VAL A 20 7.06 7.63 -0.77
N VAL A 21 6.05 7.05 -0.14
CA VAL A 21 5.79 7.16 1.29
C VAL A 21 6.07 5.82 1.95
N ILE A 22 6.83 5.84 3.04
CA ILE A 22 7.08 4.67 3.88
C ILE A 22 6.25 4.82 5.15
N ILE A 23 5.36 3.85 5.39
CA ILE A 23 4.55 3.77 6.59
C ILE A 23 5.23 2.79 7.54
N THR A 24 5.60 3.27 8.71
CA THR A 24 6.22 2.46 9.77
C THR A 24 5.70 2.88 11.14
N ALA A 25 5.97 2.09 12.18
CA ALA A 25 5.70 2.49 13.55
C ALA A 25 6.96 3.07 14.21
N ASP A 26 6.80 3.50 15.46
CA ASP A 26 7.92 3.96 16.28
C ASP A 26 9.04 2.91 16.28
N VAL A 27 10.28 3.36 16.07
CA VAL A 27 11.48 2.50 16.00
C VAL A 27 11.71 1.72 17.29
N ASP A 28 11.36 2.30 18.43
CA ASP A 28 11.45 1.65 19.75
C ASP A 28 10.21 0.79 20.06
N GLY A 29 9.19 0.82 19.20
CA GLY A 29 7.96 0.06 19.32
C GLY A 29 8.14 -1.42 18.98
N ARG A 30 7.43 -2.29 19.71
CA ARG A 30 7.44 -3.75 19.47
C ARG A 30 6.43 -4.22 18.43
N ALA A 31 5.68 -3.30 17.84
CA ALA A 31 4.62 -3.61 16.90
C ALA A 31 4.55 -2.55 15.80
N PHE A 32 4.22 -2.97 14.61
CA PHE A 32 3.81 -2.07 13.52
C PHE A 32 2.43 -1.49 13.81
N CYS A 33 1.44 -2.34 14.01
CA CYS A 33 0.12 -1.98 14.50
C CYS A 33 -0.54 -3.25 15.06
N PRO A 34 -0.68 -3.38 16.39
CA PRO A 34 -1.13 -4.63 17.03
C PRO A 34 -2.65 -4.81 16.99
N GLY A 35 -3.40 -3.92 16.34
CA GLY A 35 -4.85 -3.94 16.26
C GLY A 35 -5.53 -2.89 17.13
N ALA A 36 -6.83 -3.07 17.38
CA ALA A 36 -7.61 -2.16 18.20
C ALA A 36 -7.18 -2.25 19.68
N ASP A 37 -7.21 -1.11 20.36
CA ASP A 37 -7.07 -1.00 21.80
C ASP A 37 -8.23 -1.72 22.50
N ALA A 38 -7.95 -2.41 23.63
CA ALA A 38 -8.95 -3.10 24.42
C ALA A 38 -10.07 -2.17 24.92
N GLN A 39 -9.75 -0.94 25.32
CA GLN A 39 -10.74 0.05 25.71
C GLN A 39 -11.64 0.49 24.55
N ALA A 40 -11.07 0.60 23.35
CA ALA A 40 -11.85 0.89 22.14
C ALA A 40 -12.83 -0.25 21.83
N LEU A 41 -12.39 -1.52 21.97
CA LEU A 41 -13.25 -2.70 21.76
C LEU A 41 -14.42 -2.73 22.77
N GLU A 42 -14.16 -2.47 24.06
CA GLU A 42 -15.22 -2.36 25.07
C GLU A 42 -16.20 -1.24 24.72
N GLY A 43 -15.72 -0.06 24.37
CA GLY A 43 -16.56 1.07 23.96
C GLY A 43 -17.40 0.78 22.71
N HIS A 44 -16.93 -0.02 21.76
CA HIS A 44 -17.69 -0.46 20.60
C HIS A 44 -18.81 -1.44 21.01
N ALA A 45 -18.52 -2.37 21.93
CA ALA A 45 -19.50 -3.31 22.44
C ALA A 45 -20.64 -2.59 23.17
N ASP A 46 -20.32 -1.61 24.02
CA ASP A 46 -21.30 -0.83 24.78
C ASP A 46 -22.20 0.04 23.89
N ARG A 47 -21.64 0.60 22.81
CA ARG A 47 -22.40 1.42 21.84
C ARG A 47 -23.16 0.60 20.79
N GLY A 48 -22.86 -0.68 20.67
CA GLY A 48 -23.45 -1.52 19.63
C GLY A 48 -23.02 -1.14 18.20
N GLY A 49 -21.85 -0.50 18.03
CA GLY A 49 -21.36 -0.08 16.72
C GLY A 49 -19.93 0.40 16.74
N TYR A 50 -19.32 0.33 15.56
CA TYR A 50 -18.00 0.86 15.31
C TYR A 50 -18.06 2.38 15.08
N ASP A 51 -17.28 3.13 15.85
CA ASP A 51 -17.08 4.56 15.65
C ASP A 51 -15.59 4.82 15.43
N ALA A 52 -15.24 5.20 14.24
CA ALA A 52 -13.86 5.56 13.89
C ALA A 52 -13.43 6.87 14.55
N GLY A 53 -14.37 7.65 15.12
CA GLY A 53 -14.08 8.95 15.73
C GLY A 53 -13.51 9.97 14.74
N THR A 54 -13.69 9.75 13.45
CA THR A 54 -13.12 10.58 12.38
C THR A 54 -14.16 11.60 11.92
N PRO A 55 -13.91 12.91 12.04
CA PRO A 55 -14.80 13.93 11.48
C PRO A 55 -15.01 13.70 9.96
N PRO A 56 -16.22 13.92 9.43
CA PRO A 56 -16.54 13.66 8.03
C PRO A 56 -15.65 14.40 7.02
N ASP A 57 -15.25 15.63 7.35
CA ASP A 57 -14.35 16.46 6.53
C ASP A 57 -12.92 15.90 6.44
N LEU A 58 -12.47 15.17 7.46
CA LEU A 58 -11.18 14.47 7.49
C LEU A 58 -11.31 13.02 7.04
N ALA A 59 -12.52 12.50 6.91
CA ALA A 59 -12.80 11.15 6.44
C ALA A 59 -12.70 11.03 4.91
N MET A 60 -12.90 12.15 4.20
CA MET A 60 -12.82 12.18 2.74
C MET A 60 -11.35 12.25 2.30
N PRO A 61 -10.84 11.29 1.54
CA PRO A 61 -9.46 11.35 1.06
C PRO A 61 -9.22 12.50 0.09
N GLY A 62 -10.15 12.82 -0.78
CA GLY A 62 -10.16 14.03 -1.62
C GLY A 62 -8.99 14.23 -2.59
N TYR A 63 -7.98 13.37 -2.58
CA TYR A 63 -6.69 13.59 -3.21
C TYR A 63 -6.41 12.53 -4.27
N GLY A 64 -6.78 12.79 -5.50
CA GLY A 64 -6.45 11.93 -6.64
C GLY A 64 -6.99 10.50 -6.55
N THR A 65 -7.81 10.21 -5.54
CA THR A 65 -8.37 8.90 -5.30
C THR A 65 -9.46 8.63 -6.33
N ALA A 66 -9.33 7.52 -7.04
CA ALA A 66 -10.39 7.03 -7.89
C ALA A 66 -11.60 6.62 -7.03
N ASP A 67 -12.83 6.92 -7.50
CA ASP A 67 -14.07 6.70 -6.76
C ASP A 67 -14.21 5.27 -6.21
N GLU A 68 -13.74 4.27 -6.96
CA GLU A 68 -13.76 2.85 -6.57
C GLU A 68 -12.87 2.52 -5.37
N PHE A 69 -11.95 3.42 -5.01
CA PHE A 69 -11.04 3.28 -3.87
C PHE A 69 -11.33 4.29 -2.74
N ASP A 70 -12.46 5.00 -2.79
CA ASP A 70 -12.82 5.96 -1.75
C ASP A 70 -13.39 5.27 -0.50
N ALA A 71 -12.55 4.51 0.20
CA ALA A 71 -12.87 3.83 1.45
C ALA A 71 -11.61 3.71 2.33
N ASP A 72 -11.80 3.40 3.63
CA ASP A 72 -10.71 3.25 4.58
C ASP A 72 -9.63 2.27 4.10
N PHE A 73 -8.40 2.75 4.06
CA PHE A 73 -7.18 2.13 3.52
C PHE A 73 -7.20 1.83 2.02
N ALA A 74 -8.35 1.55 1.39
CA ALA A 74 -8.43 1.34 -0.04
C ALA A 74 -7.93 2.56 -0.82
N TYR A 75 -8.06 3.76 -0.27
CA TYR A 75 -7.54 5.00 -0.85
C TYR A 75 -6.03 4.96 -1.15
N LEU A 76 -5.24 4.13 -0.45
CA LEU A 76 -3.82 3.93 -0.74
C LEU A 76 -3.58 3.41 -2.16
N TRP A 77 -4.49 2.60 -2.69
CA TRP A 77 -4.45 2.15 -4.08
C TRP A 77 -4.95 3.22 -5.06
N GLY A 78 -5.80 4.13 -4.60
CA GLY A 78 -6.25 5.28 -5.38
C GLY A 78 -5.21 6.39 -5.53
N MET A 79 -4.20 6.44 -4.67
CA MET A 79 -3.11 7.43 -4.70
C MET A 79 -2.15 7.18 -5.87
N GLU A 80 -1.51 8.23 -6.37
CA GLU A 80 -0.42 8.12 -7.35
C GLU A 80 0.94 7.88 -6.69
N THR A 81 1.14 8.39 -5.47
CA THR A 81 2.33 8.17 -4.66
C THR A 81 2.46 6.69 -4.28
N ILE A 82 3.65 6.13 -4.47
CA ILE A 82 3.92 4.73 -4.08
C ILE A 82 3.97 4.61 -2.56
N THR A 83 3.36 3.57 -2.01
CA THR A 83 3.31 3.31 -0.57
C THR A 83 4.05 2.03 -0.21
N ILE A 84 4.90 2.08 0.82
CA ILE A 84 5.64 0.93 1.35
C ILE A 84 5.32 0.77 2.83
N ALA A 85 4.77 -0.36 3.23
CA ALA A 85 4.68 -0.73 4.63
C ALA A 85 6.02 -1.29 5.11
N ALA A 86 6.65 -0.63 6.08
CA ALA A 86 7.85 -1.11 6.78
C ALA A 86 7.44 -1.68 8.13
N VAL A 87 7.19 -2.98 8.15
CA VAL A 87 6.60 -3.69 9.28
C VAL A 87 7.71 -4.09 10.25
N ASN A 88 7.88 -3.29 11.30
CA ASN A 88 8.94 -3.43 12.33
C ASN A 88 8.58 -4.38 13.48
N GLY A 89 7.38 -4.97 13.46
CA GLY A 89 6.90 -5.85 14.53
C GLY A 89 5.50 -6.37 14.26
N ALA A 90 4.76 -6.71 15.31
CA ALA A 90 3.43 -7.32 15.18
C ALA A 90 2.46 -6.49 14.32
N ALA A 91 1.75 -7.16 13.40
CA ALA A 91 0.71 -6.59 12.55
C ALA A 91 -0.59 -7.38 12.68
N ALA A 92 -1.62 -6.82 13.32
CA ALA A 92 -2.85 -7.53 13.62
C ALA A 92 -4.09 -6.71 13.26
N GLY A 93 -5.15 -7.38 12.76
CA GLY A 93 -6.40 -6.73 12.40
C GLY A 93 -6.18 -5.54 11.46
N VAL A 94 -6.48 -4.33 11.95
CA VAL A 94 -6.29 -3.06 11.22
C VAL A 94 -4.85 -2.87 10.74
N GLY A 95 -3.84 -3.33 11.49
CA GLY A 95 -2.44 -3.22 11.09
C GLY A 95 -2.09 -4.11 9.91
N LEU A 96 -2.63 -5.32 9.88
CA LEU A 96 -2.50 -6.23 8.73
C LEU A 96 -3.22 -5.63 7.51
N ALA A 97 -4.43 -5.09 7.70
CA ALA A 97 -5.17 -4.45 6.62
C ALA A 97 -4.41 -3.26 6.02
N LEU A 98 -3.91 -2.35 6.86
CA LEU A 98 -3.09 -1.22 6.41
C LEU A 98 -1.88 -1.69 5.60
N ALA A 99 -1.15 -2.72 6.08
CA ALA A 99 -0.01 -3.26 5.35
C ALA A 99 -0.42 -3.89 4.01
N CYS A 100 -1.57 -4.57 3.93
CA CYS A 100 -2.10 -5.14 2.69
C CYS A 100 -2.44 -4.08 1.64
N TRP A 101 -2.96 -2.93 2.05
CA TRP A 101 -3.32 -1.84 1.13
C TRP A 101 -2.12 -0.99 0.67
N CYS A 102 -0.95 -1.10 1.30
CA CYS A 102 0.27 -0.52 0.72
C CYS A 102 0.65 -1.25 -0.58
N ASP A 103 1.35 -0.58 -1.49
CA ASP A 103 1.83 -1.19 -2.74
C ASP A 103 2.86 -2.29 -2.45
N LEU A 104 3.82 -2.01 -1.56
CA LEU A 104 4.89 -2.93 -1.20
C LEU A 104 5.00 -3.09 0.32
N ARG A 105 5.58 -4.22 0.76
CA ARG A 105 5.77 -4.57 2.18
C ARG A 105 7.18 -5.07 2.41
N VAL A 106 7.86 -4.45 3.38
CA VAL A 106 9.13 -4.90 3.94
C VAL A 106 8.87 -5.25 5.40
N ALA A 107 9.32 -6.40 5.87
CA ALA A 107 9.06 -6.81 7.25
C ALA A 107 10.31 -7.35 7.94
N VAL A 108 10.40 -7.14 9.26
CA VAL A 108 11.39 -7.85 10.08
C VAL A 108 11.04 -9.32 10.15
N SER A 109 12.06 -10.19 10.10
CA SER A 109 11.90 -11.64 10.28
C SER A 109 11.25 -11.95 11.62
N GLY A 110 10.42 -12.99 11.67
CA GLY A 110 9.78 -13.49 12.89
C GLY A 110 8.67 -12.61 13.46
N ALA A 111 8.34 -11.45 12.90
CA ALA A 111 7.23 -10.64 13.37
C ALA A 111 5.90 -11.42 13.22
N VAL A 112 4.98 -11.22 14.15
CA VAL A 112 3.71 -11.95 14.21
C VAL A 112 2.61 -11.20 13.50
N TRP A 113 1.90 -11.90 12.62
CA TRP A 113 0.75 -11.40 11.87
C TRP A 113 -0.51 -12.20 12.21
N THR A 114 -1.66 -11.54 12.18
CA THR A 114 -2.97 -12.19 12.29
C THR A 114 -4.08 -11.31 11.78
N THR A 115 -5.11 -11.88 11.19
CA THR A 115 -6.34 -11.16 10.82
C THR A 115 -7.19 -10.84 12.05
N ALA A 116 -7.09 -11.61 13.11
CA ALA A 116 -7.75 -11.49 14.42
C ALA A 116 -9.30 -11.51 14.43
N HIS A 117 -9.96 -11.02 13.39
CA HIS A 117 -11.41 -10.75 13.34
C HIS A 117 -12.30 -11.94 13.71
N GLY A 118 -12.00 -13.15 13.23
CA GLY A 118 -12.84 -14.34 13.49
C GLY A 118 -12.91 -14.74 14.97
N ARG A 119 -11.89 -14.40 15.76
CA ARG A 119 -11.85 -14.64 17.21
C ARG A 119 -12.64 -13.61 18.01
N LEU A 120 -12.98 -12.49 17.38
CA LEU A 120 -13.76 -11.39 17.97
C LEU A 120 -15.20 -11.36 17.45
N ASN A 121 -15.66 -12.39 16.74
CA ASN A 121 -16.97 -12.44 16.10
C ASN A 121 -17.18 -11.28 15.10
N LEU A 122 -16.12 -10.88 14.38
CA LEU A 122 -16.15 -9.83 13.37
C LEU A 122 -15.94 -10.43 11.97
N PRO A 123 -16.45 -9.80 10.92
CA PRO A 123 -16.14 -10.17 9.55
C PRO A 123 -14.71 -9.76 9.17
N ALA A 124 -14.24 -10.16 7.99
CA ALA A 124 -12.98 -9.64 7.42
C ALA A 124 -13.12 -8.14 7.14
N GLU A 125 -12.54 -7.32 8.02
CA GLU A 125 -12.68 -5.87 8.03
C GLU A 125 -11.78 -5.20 6.98
N TYR A 126 -12.02 -3.92 6.70
CA TYR A 126 -11.20 -3.06 5.85
C TYR A 126 -10.88 -3.65 4.47
N GLY A 127 -11.81 -4.42 3.92
CA GLY A 127 -11.64 -5.03 2.61
C GLY A 127 -10.59 -6.15 2.54
N LEU A 128 -10.19 -6.75 3.66
CA LEU A 128 -9.24 -7.89 3.68
C LEU A 128 -9.72 -9.07 2.82
N SER A 129 -11.03 -9.31 2.73
CA SER A 129 -11.61 -10.35 1.87
C SER A 129 -11.45 -10.04 0.37
N TRP A 130 -11.21 -8.79 -0.01
CA TRP A 130 -10.97 -8.35 -1.37
C TRP A 130 -9.47 -8.29 -1.70
N ILE A 131 -8.67 -7.64 -0.83
CA ILE A 131 -7.26 -7.37 -1.12
C ILE A 131 -6.36 -8.60 -0.92
N LEU A 132 -6.56 -9.37 0.15
CA LEU A 132 -5.67 -10.47 0.48
C LEU A 132 -5.65 -11.59 -0.59
N PRO A 133 -6.81 -12.04 -1.15
CA PRO A 133 -6.82 -12.99 -2.25
C PRO A 133 -6.10 -12.50 -3.52
N ARG A 134 -6.06 -11.19 -3.75
CA ARG A 134 -5.37 -10.58 -4.88
C ARG A 134 -3.84 -10.57 -4.70
N ILE A 135 -3.37 -10.53 -3.46
CA ILE A 135 -1.95 -10.58 -3.16
C ILE A 135 -1.42 -12.03 -3.14
N ILE A 136 -2.10 -12.94 -2.41
CA ILE A 136 -1.57 -14.28 -2.12
C ILE A 136 -2.37 -15.43 -2.73
N GLY A 137 -3.40 -15.12 -3.50
CA GLY A 137 -4.32 -16.10 -4.08
C GLY A 137 -5.40 -16.55 -3.11
N HIS A 138 -6.55 -17.00 -3.67
CA HIS A 138 -7.77 -17.29 -2.90
C HIS A 138 -7.57 -18.35 -1.81
N GLY A 139 -6.91 -19.47 -2.13
CA GLY A 139 -6.75 -20.57 -1.18
C GLY A 139 -5.94 -20.19 0.07
N ARG A 140 -4.83 -19.46 -0.12
CA ARG A 140 -4.00 -18.99 1.01
C ARG A 140 -4.70 -17.89 1.81
N ALA A 141 -5.40 -17.01 1.14
CA ALA A 141 -6.21 -15.98 1.81
C ALA A 141 -7.35 -16.60 2.63
N ALA A 142 -8.02 -17.62 2.10
CA ALA A 142 -9.08 -18.35 2.81
C ALA A 142 -8.54 -19.00 4.09
N ASP A 143 -7.36 -19.66 4.04
CA ASP A 143 -6.73 -20.20 5.23
C ASP A 143 -6.54 -19.13 6.31
N LEU A 144 -5.92 -18.00 5.98
CA LEU A 144 -5.65 -16.93 6.95
C LEU A 144 -6.92 -16.25 7.46
N LEU A 145 -7.89 -16.00 6.59
CA LEU A 145 -9.13 -15.30 6.94
C LEU A 145 -10.09 -16.20 7.76
N LEU A 146 -10.30 -17.44 7.35
CA LEU A 146 -11.25 -18.33 8.03
C LEU A 146 -10.72 -18.84 9.37
N THR A 147 -9.42 -19.09 9.47
CA THR A 147 -8.83 -19.58 10.72
C THR A 147 -8.48 -18.46 11.71
N SER A 148 -8.28 -17.23 11.23
CA SER A 148 -7.72 -16.10 12.01
C SER A 148 -6.48 -16.52 12.82
N ARG A 149 -5.69 -17.46 12.30
CA ARG A 149 -4.48 -17.94 12.95
C ARG A 149 -3.37 -16.91 12.93
N ARG A 150 -2.42 -17.09 13.83
CA ARG A 150 -1.15 -16.34 13.77
C ARG A 150 -0.23 -16.98 12.73
N PHE A 151 0.58 -16.14 12.08
CA PHE A 151 1.65 -16.54 11.17
C PHE A 151 2.82 -15.55 11.30
N THR A 152 3.99 -15.92 10.81
CA THR A 152 5.19 -15.09 10.90
C THR A 152 5.44 -14.29 9.64
N SER A 153 6.31 -13.27 9.69
CA SER A 153 6.78 -12.56 8.50
C SER A 153 7.44 -13.49 7.49
N ASP A 154 8.11 -14.55 7.95
CA ASP A 154 8.77 -15.54 7.10
C ASP A 154 7.74 -16.36 6.33
N GLU A 155 6.65 -16.76 7.00
CA GLU A 155 5.51 -17.37 6.32
C GLU A 155 4.84 -16.38 5.36
N ALA A 156 4.61 -15.14 5.78
CA ALA A 156 4.06 -14.08 4.94
C ALA A 156 4.89 -13.85 3.67
N PHE A 157 6.22 -13.90 3.76
CA PHE A 157 7.11 -13.86 2.62
C PHE A 157 6.96 -15.08 1.72
N SER A 158 6.92 -16.28 2.28
CA SER A 158 6.73 -17.52 1.54
C SER A 158 5.38 -17.58 0.82
N LEU A 159 4.34 -16.96 1.38
CA LEU A 159 3.02 -16.83 0.77
C LEU A 159 2.96 -15.75 -0.33
N GLY A 160 3.96 -14.87 -0.41
CA GLY A 160 4.00 -13.73 -1.33
C GLY A 160 3.32 -12.48 -0.78
N LEU A 161 2.94 -12.44 0.50
CA LEU A 161 2.38 -11.26 1.14
C LEU A 161 3.46 -10.19 1.38
N VAL A 162 4.65 -10.57 1.81
CA VAL A 162 5.79 -9.69 2.05
C VAL A 162 6.73 -9.73 0.85
N ASN A 163 7.19 -8.56 0.39
CA ASN A 163 8.09 -8.44 -0.76
C ASN A 163 9.56 -8.62 -0.39
N ARG A 164 9.94 -8.22 0.85
CA ARG A 164 11.31 -8.36 1.36
C ARG A 164 11.30 -8.64 2.87
N LEU A 165 12.17 -9.53 3.32
CA LEU A 165 12.49 -9.73 4.73
C LEU A 165 13.80 -9.03 5.07
N THR A 166 13.94 -8.64 6.34
CA THR A 166 15.18 -8.12 6.92
C THR A 166 15.31 -8.60 8.37
N ASP A 167 16.54 -8.87 8.80
CA ASP A 167 16.84 -9.17 10.19
C ASP A 167 17.23 -7.89 10.99
N ALA A 168 17.21 -6.74 10.30
CA ALA A 168 17.55 -5.44 10.83
C ALA A 168 16.33 -4.48 10.81
N ASP A 169 16.58 -3.20 10.73
CA ASP A 169 15.55 -2.16 10.65
C ASP A 169 14.76 -2.22 9.34
N SER A 170 13.44 -2.47 9.44
CA SER A 170 12.54 -2.51 8.30
C SER A 170 12.38 -1.15 7.61
N ALA A 171 12.48 -0.04 8.34
CA ALA A 171 12.38 1.30 7.74
C ALA A 171 13.62 1.59 6.89
N ALA A 172 14.81 1.22 7.35
CA ALA A 172 16.04 1.32 6.56
C ALA A 172 15.97 0.44 5.30
N ALA A 173 15.50 -0.81 5.42
CA ALA A 173 15.32 -1.72 4.29
C ALA A 173 14.25 -1.22 3.30
N ALA A 174 13.17 -0.60 3.79
CA ALA A 174 12.15 0.04 2.96
C ALA A 174 12.70 1.28 2.22
N LEU A 175 13.58 2.06 2.88
CA LEU A 175 14.26 3.19 2.25
C LEU A 175 15.17 2.73 1.11
N GLU A 176 15.91 1.64 1.30
CA GLU A 176 16.71 1.04 0.22
C GLU A 176 15.82 0.58 -0.94
N LEU A 177 14.67 -0.04 -0.66
CA LEU A 177 13.69 -0.40 -1.68
C LEU A 177 13.18 0.86 -2.41
N ALA A 178 12.80 1.91 -1.68
CA ALA A 178 12.35 3.16 -2.27
C ALA A 178 13.40 3.80 -3.20
N ARG A 179 14.68 3.75 -2.85
CA ARG A 179 15.78 4.24 -3.69
C ARG A 179 15.86 3.51 -5.03
N THR A 180 15.53 2.22 -5.09
CA THR A 180 15.48 1.47 -6.36
C THR A 180 14.36 1.94 -7.29
N LEU A 181 13.32 2.57 -6.74
CA LEU A 181 12.19 3.13 -7.50
C LEU A 181 12.48 4.57 -7.93
N VAL A 182 12.92 5.40 -6.98
CA VAL A 182 13.00 6.86 -7.16
C VAL A 182 14.16 7.30 -8.07
N GLY A 183 15.29 6.59 -8.05
CA GLY A 183 16.47 6.96 -8.84
C GLY A 183 16.36 6.58 -10.31
N PRO A 184 16.27 5.30 -10.62
CA PRO A 184 16.37 4.81 -12.00
C PRO A 184 15.07 4.88 -12.81
N ILE A 185 13.90 5.01 -12.17
CA ILE A 185 12.59 4.93 -12.84
C ILE A 185 11.96 6.32 -12.94
N SER A 186 11.42 6.66 -14.12
CA SER A 186 10.69 7.91 -14.33
C SER A 186 9.52 8.04 -13.35
N PRO A 187 9.33 9.22 -12.73
CA PRO A 187 8.19 9.47 -11.84
C PRO A 187 6.85 9.19 -12.52
N HIS A 188 6.70 9.60 -13.78
CA HIS A 188 5.48 9.36 -14.54
C HIS A 188 5.27 7.87 -14.82
N ALA A 189 6.33 7.12 -15.16
CA ALA A 189 6.22 5.68 -15.38
C ALA A 189 5.80 4.92 -14.11
N LEU A 190 6.30 5.33 -12.92
CA LEU A 190 5.87 4.76 -11.64
C LEU A 190 4.38 4.97 -11.40
N ARG A 191 3.90 6.22 -11.53
CA ARG A 191 2.47 6.56 -11.35
C ARG A 191 1.59 5.83 -12.35
N ALA A 192 1.96 5.87 -13.64
CA ALA A 192 1.21 5.19 -14.69
C ALA A 192 1.10 3.68 -14.44
N THR A 193 2.20 3.04 -14.04
CA THR A 193 2.22 1.61 -13.74
C THR A 193 1.37 1.27 -12.50
N LYS A 194 1.48 2.06 -11.42
CA LYS A 194 0.61 1.87 -10.25
C LYS A 194 -0.87 1.99 -10.65
N ARG A 195 -1.24 3.04 -11.37
CA ARG A 195 -2.63 3.24 -11.85
C ARG A 195 -3.11 2.08 -12.73
N GLN A 196 -2.26 1.53 -13.61
CA GLN A 196 -2.61 0.33 -14.38
C GLN A 196 -2.88 -0.86 -13.46
N LEU A 197 -1.98 -1.17 -12.54
CA LEU A 197 -2.14 -2.29 -11.60
C LEU A 197 -3.42 -2.18 -10.78
N THR A 198 -3.74 -1.00 -10.25
CA THR A 198 -4.92 -0.80 -9.40
C THR A 198 -6.21 -0.78 -10.21
N THR A 199 -6.22 -0.13 -11.39
CA THR A 199 -7.39 -0.13 -12.29
C THR A 199 -7.68 -1.54 -12.81
N ASP A 200 -6.66 -2.28 -13.25
CA ASP A 200 -6.83 -3.63 -13.77
C ASP A 200 -7.32 -4.61 -12.70
N ALA A 201 -7.05 -4.34 -11.43
CA ALA A 201 -7.60 -5.13 -10.32
C ALA A 201 -9.12 -4.98 -10.14
N THR A 202 -9.75 -3.98 -10.77
CA THR A 202 -11.20 -3.71 -10.65
C THR A 202 -12.05 -4.31 -11.78
N HIS A 203 -11.43 -4.93 -12.79
CA HIS A 203 -12.16 -5.56 -13.90
C HIS A 203 -11.46 -6.83 -14.41
N ASP A 204 -12.20 -7.64 -15.17
CA ASP A 204 -11.75 -8.91 -15.76
C ASP A 204 -11.64 -8.84 -17.30
N ASP A 205 -11.45 -7.65 -17.88
CA ASP A 205 -11.30 -7.46 -19.34
C ASP A 205 -9.81 -7.18 -19.71
N PRO A 206 -9.03 -8.21 -20.11
CA PRO A 206 -7.65 -8.02 -20.49
C PRO A 206 -7.49 -7.18 -21.76
N SER A 207 -8.49 -7.16 -22.65
CA SER A 207 -8.43 -6.32 -23.85
C SER A 207 -8.55 -4.84 -23.51
N ARG A 208 -9.28 -4.49 -22.46
CA ARG A 208 -9.33 -3.12 -21.90
C ARG A 208 -7.96 -2.70 -21.39
N SER A 209 -7.30 -3.55 -20.61
CA SER A 209 -5.93 -3.29 -20.08
C SER A 209 -4.93 -3.07 -21.22
N VAL A 210 -4.95 -3.92 -22.25
CA VAL A 210 -4.06 -3.76 -23.42
C VAL A 210 -4.31 -2.46 -24.15
N ARG A 211 -5.59 -2.09 -24.40
CA ARG A 211 -5.92 -0.81 -25.05
C ARG A 211 -5.54 0.40 -24.20
N ASP A 212 -5.70 0.32 -22.88
CA ASP A 212 -5.24 1.39 -21.98
C ASP A 212 -3.72 1.54 -22.02
N ALA A 213 -2.98 0.44 -21.94
CA ALA A 213 -1.53 0.44 -22.06
C ALA A 213 -1.06 1.07 -23.38
N GLN A 214 -1.73 0.77 -24.50
CA GLN A 214 -1.39 1.34 -25.79
C GLN A 214 -1.60 2.87 -25.82
N ARG A 215 -2.73 3.36 -25.30
CA ARG A 215 -3.00 4.81 -25.22
C ARG A 215 -1.96 5.55 -24.37
N ARG A 216 -1.59 4.96 -23.22
CA ARG A 216 -0.55 5.53 -22.34
C ARG A 216 0.81 5.52 -23.00
N LEU A 217 1.16 4.44 -23.70
CA LEU A 217 2.40 4.33 -24.45
C LEU A 217 2.50 5.45 -25.49
N ASP A 218 1.46 5.62 -26.33
CA ASP A 218 1.43 6.65 -27.37
C ASP A 218 1.59 8.06 -26.77
N GLN A 219 0.97 8.33 -25.62
CA GLN A 219 1.10 9.58 -24.91
C GLN A 219 2.51 9.78 -24.35
N MET A 220 3.01 8.82 -23.57
CA MET A 220 4.27 8.93 -22.84
C MET A 220 5.47 8.99 -23.80
N MET A 221 5.41 8.39 -24.97
CA MET A 221 6.47 8.50 -26.00
C MET A 221 6.64 9.93 -26.53
N THR A 222 5.68 10.80 -26.36
CA THR A 222 5.80 12.22 -26.74
C THR A 222 6.46 13.10 -25.68
N GLU A 223 6.61 12.59 -24.46
CA GLU A 223 7.06 13.34 -23.30
C GLU A 223 8.60 13.53 -23.25
N PRO A 224 9.07 14.57 -22.54
CA PRO A 224 10.50 14.82 -22.37
C PRO A 224 11.24 13.65 -21.70
N ASP A 225 10.62 12.99 -20.71
CA ASP A 225 11.23 11.88 -19.98
C ASP A 225 11.51 10.66 -20.87
N TYR A 226 10.68 10.41 -21.90
CA TYR A 226 10.96 9.37 -22.89
C TYR A 226 12.22 9.67 -23.72
N ARG A 227 12.42 10.94 -24.10
CA ARG A 227 13.60 11.38 -24.83
C ARG A 227 14.86 11.27 -23.98
N GLU A 228 14.78 11.69 -22.71
CA GLU A 228 15.86 11.54 -21.75
C GLU A 228 16.20 10.06 -21.51
N ALA A 229 15.18 9.20 -21.30
CA ALA A 229 15.38 7.77 -21.13
C ALA A 229 16.13 7.15 -22.32
N THR A 230 15.74 7.52 -23.55
CA THR A 230 16.35 7.02 -24.77
C THR A 230 17.81 7.53 -24.90
N ALA A 231 18.06 8.80 -24.63
CA ALA A 231 19.41 9.37 -24.66
C ALA A 231 20.31 8.72 -23.60
N ALA A 232 19.84 8.62 -22.37
CA ALA A 232 20.58 8.00 -21.26
C ALA A 232 20.92 6.52 -21.56
N PHE A 233 19.99 5.77 -22.16
CA PHE A 233 20.21 4.38 -22.56
C PHE A 233 21.31 4.27 -23.63
N LEU A 234 21.25 5.09 -24.68
CA LEU A 234 22.25 5.09 -25.75
C LEU A 234 23.65 5.54 -25.26
N GLU A 235 23.68 6.50 -24.34
CA GLU A 235 24.91 7.05 -23.75
C GLU A 235 25.42 6.20 -22.58
N LYS A 236 24.71 5.18 -22.15
CA LYS A 236 25.01 4.29 -21.00
C LYS A 236 25.25 5.07 -19.70
N ARG A 237 24.43 6.06 -19.44
CA ARG A 237 24.43 6.87 -18.21
C ARG A 237 23.11 6.73 -17.45
N ALA A 238 23.09 7.18 -16.21
CA ALA A 238 21.85 7.33 -15.47
C ALA A 238 20.96 8.43 -16.08
N PRO A 239 19.64 8.22 -16.16
CA PRO A 239 18.71 9.26 -16.61
C PRO A 239 18.56 10.37 -15.56
N VAL A 240 18.24 11.58 -16.03
CA VAL A 240 17.94 12.74 -15.19
C VAL A 240 16.48 13.14 -15.43
N TRP A 241 15.61 12.71 -14.54
CA TRP A 241 14.18 12.92 -14.68
C TRP A 241 13.76 14.36 -14.41
N ASN A 242 12.82 14.89 -15.18
CA ASN A 242 12.23 16.19 -14.92
C ASN A 242 11.43 16.15 -13.61
N LYS A 243 11.67 17.13 -12.72
CA LYS A 243 10.98 17.26 -11.43
C LYS A 243 9.49 17.63 -11.57
N HIS A 244 9.06 18.05 -12.75
CA HIS A 244 7.73 18.60 -13.03
C HIS A 244 7.09 17.99 -14.28
N SER A 245 7.24 16.68 -14.50
CA SER A 245 6.40 16.05 -15.53
C SER A 245 4.95 16.17 -15.09
N PRO A 246 4.05 16.76 -15.92
CA PRO A 246 2.65 16.91 -15.55
C PRO A 246 2.01 15.52 -15.36
N SER A 247 1.14 15.44 -14.37
CA SER A 247 0.25 14.31 -14.08
C SER A 247 -0.79 14.11 -15.18
#